data_72da66f9458d2075d9fabfc39d522e90
#
_entry.id   72da66f9458d2075d9fabfc39d522e90
#
_cell.length_a   1.000
_cell.length_b   1.000
_cell.length_c   1.000
_cell.angle_alpha   90.00
_cell.angle_beta   90.00
_cell.angle_gamma   90.00
#
_symmetry.space_group_name_H-M   'P 1'
#
loop_
_entity.id
_entity.type
_entity.pdbx_description
1 polymer ?
#
loop_
_entity_poly.entity_id
_entity_poly.type
_entity_poly.pdbx_seq_one_letter_code
_entity_poly.pdbx_strand_id
1 'polypeptide(L)'
;MGRIGTEAGALGASVHSLARARYRTRQAKAELLEEWAREVIGPQHAAQLALAFAAQTPDPDADRWIFAMISPTQNFAVIDWLGQHSKRPQAAVKVWGLLLTALRPDTGEILLTRAQIAERIGIHPKHVSEIMTELVTINAVRREKDGRRVRYFLNPGIATHIPGPEARRAAREAAGPLLVLMEGGKAPDGPL
;
A
#
# COMPACT_ATOMS: atom_id res chain seq x y z
N MET A 1 -9.18 -30.01 22.30
CA MET A 1 -9.89 -28.78 21.85
C MET A 1 -9.14 -28.21 20.66
N GLY A 2 -9.82 -28.23 19.48
CA GLY A 2 -9.17 -28.18 18.17
C GLY A 2 -8.81 -26.79 17.69
N ARG A 3 -7.70 -26.74 16.96
CA ARG A 3 -7.22 -25.67 16.13
C ARG A 3 -8.18 -25.45 14.95
N ILE A 4 -8.98 -24.38 14.96
CA ILE A 4 -9.74 -23.91 13.79
C ILE A 4 -9.49 -22.39 13.68
N GLY A 5 -8.40 -21.99 13.11
CA GLY A 5 -8.09 -20.56 12.95
C GLY A 5 -7.10 -20.20 11.84
N THR A 6 -6.49 -21.20 11.19
CA THR A 6 -5.37 -20.94 10.27
C THR A 6 -5.72 -21.08 8.78
N GLU A 7 -6.91 -21.60 8.45
CA GLU A 7 -7.22 -21.97 7.05
C GLU A 7 -7.74 -20.82 6.16
N ALA A 8 -8.45 -19.84 6.71
CA ALA A 8 -9.05 -18.79 5.90
C ALA A 8 -8.02 -17.81 5.30
N GLY A 9 -6.94 -17.52 6.04
CA GLY A 9 -5.83 -16.68 5.55
C GLY A 9 -4.99 -17.37 4.48
N ALA A 10 -4.79 -18.67 4.63
CA ALA A 10 -4.04 -19.48 3.69
C ALA A 10 -4.79 -19.67 2.35
N LEU A 11 -6.12 -19.78 2.40
CA LEU A 11 -6.96 -19.91 1.20
C LEU A 11 -6.96 -18.63 0.36
N GLY A 12 -7.02 -17.44 0.95
CA GLY A 12 -6.96 -16.17 0.23
C GLY A 12 -5.61 -15.96 -0.47
N ALA A 13 -4.51 -16.22 0.22
CA ALA A 13 -3.16 -16.15 -0.37
C ALA A 13 -2.97 -17.20 -1.48
N SER A 14 -3.54 -18.39 -1.33
CA SER A 14 -3.47 -19.47 -2.32
C SER A 14 -4.23 -19.12 -3.60
N VAL A 15 -5.43 -18.55 -3.52
CA VAL A 15 -6.23 -18.17 -4.70
C VAL A 15 -5.52 -17.08 -5.51
N HIS A 16 -4.93 -16.08 -4.86
CA HIS A 16 -4.17 -15.02 -5.55
C HIS A 16 -2.90 -15.55 -6.21
N SER A 17 -2.19 -16.47 -5.54
CA SER A 17 -0.99 -17.08 -6.12
C SER A 17 -1.33 -17.91 -7.35
N LEU A 18 -2.45 -18.64 -7.33
CA LEU A 18 -2.95 -19.41 -8.45
C LEU A 18 -3.41 -18.53 -9.62
N ALA A 19 -4.07 -17.41 -9.35
CA ALA A 19 -4.49 -16.46 -10.38
C ALA A 19 -3.27 -15.86 -11.09
N ARG A 20 -2.25 -15.40 -10.34
CA ARG A 20 -0.98 -14.92 -10.89
C ARG A 20 -0.22 -15.99 -11.66
N ALA A 21 -0.18 -17.22 -11.15
CA ALA A 21 0.45 -18.32 -11.85
C ALA A 21 -0.24 -18.62 -13.17
N ARG A 22 -1.58 -18.63 -13.21
CA ARG A 22 -2.38 -18.80 -14.43
C ARG A 22 -2.16 -17.67 -15.43
N TYR A 23 -2.11 -16.43 -14.96
CA TYR A 23 -1.82 -15.27 -15.80
C TYR A 23 -0.44 -15.39 -16.44
N ARG A 24 0.62 -15.62 -15.66
CA ARG A 24 1.99 -15.81 -16.18
C ARG A 24 2.10 -16.97 -17.17
N THR A 25 1.45 -18.10 -16.85
CA THR A 25 1.42 -19.26 -17.76
C THR A 25 0.73 -18.91 -19.08
N ARG A 26 -0.30 -18.07 -19.05
CA ARG A 26 -1.02 -17.67 -20.26
C ARG A 26 -0.23 -16.66 -21.08
N GLN A 27 0.46 -15.72 -20.46
CA GLN A 27 1.40 -14.82 -21.14
C GLN A 27 2.51 -15.60 -21.84
N ALA A 28 3.15 -16.55 -21.16
CA ALA A 28 4.15 -17.43 -21.77
C ALA A 28 3.58 -18.25 -22.94
N LYS A 29 2.33 -18.71 -22.85
CA LYS A 29 1.64 -19.38 -23.96
C LYS A 29 1.32 -18.44 -25.11
N ALA A 30 1.02 -17.18 -24.84
CA ALA A 30 0.78 -16.17 -25.87
C ALA A 30 2.06 -15.87 -26.67
N GLU A 31 3.20 -15.79 -25.97
CA GLU A 31 4.52 -15.60 -26.61
C GLU A 31 4.87 -16.79 -27.54
N LEU A 32 4.69 -18.03 -27.04
CA LEU A 32 4.90 -19.22 -27.85
C LEU A 32 3.93 -19.29 -29.04
N LEU A 33 2.68 -18.89 -28.85
CA LEU A 33 1.69 -18.83 -29.92
C LEU A 33 2.08 -17.80 -30.98
N GLU A 34 2.59 -16.65 -30.57
CA GLU A 34 3.07 -15.62 -31.48
C GLU A 34 4.25 -16.11 -32.30
N GLU A 35 5.22 -16.76 -31.68
CA GLU A 35 6.39 -17.32 -32.36
C GLU A 35 5.99 -18.34 -33.40
N TRP A 36 5.15 -19.30 -33.03
CA TRP A 36 4.63 -20.31 -33.99
C TRP A 36 3.78 -19.69 -35.12
N ALA A 37 2.86 -18.78 -34.76
CA ALA A 37 1.97 -18.15 -35.72
C ALA A 37 2.71 -17.23 -36.71
N ARG A 38 3.84 -16.66 -36.31
CA ARG A 38 4.67 -15.79 -37.14
C ARG A 38 5.15 -16.49 -38.40
N GLU A 39 5.46 -17.78 -38.29
CA GLU A 39 5.88 -18.60 -39.43
C GLU A 39 4.73 -18.97 -40.34
N VAL A 40 3.51 -19.14 -39.82
CA VAL A 40 2.33 -19.66 -40.54
C VAL A 40 1.48 -18.56 -41.16
N ILE A 41 1.21 -17.48 -40.44
CA ILE A 41 0.26 -16.43 -40.84
C ILE A 41 0.89 -15.03 -40.95
N GLY A 42 2.20 -14.95 -40.74
CA GLY A 42 2.96 -13.70 -40.78
C GLY A 42 2.92 -12.87 -39.51
N PRO A 43 3.88 -11.94 -39.35
CA PRO A 43 4.15 -11.30 -38.05
C PRO A 43 3.01 -10.42 -37.54
N GLN A 44 2.29 -9.72 -38.40
CA GLN A 44 1.20 -8.82 -37.99
C GLN A 44 -0.01 -9.59 -37.43
N HIS A 45 -0.40 -10.66 -38.08
CA HIS A 45 -1.52 -11.51 -37.66
C HIS A 45 -1.16 -12.34 -36.42
N ALA A 46 0.10 -12.80 -36.35
CA ALA A 46 0.62 -13.50 -35.17
C ALA A 46 0.53 -12.64 -33.91
N ALA A 47 0.97 -11.38 -33.98
CA ALA A 47 0.88 -10.44 -32.88
C ALA A 47 -0.56 -10.16 -32.43
N GLN A 48 -1.48 -9.98 -33.40
CA GLN A 48 -2.90 -9.82 -33.10
C GLN A 48 -3.52 -11.05 -32.43
N LEU A 49 -3.17 -12.24 -32.90
CA LEU A 49 -3.64 -13.50 -32.32
C LEU A 49 -3.12 -13.68 -30.86
N ALA A 50 -1.84 -13.40 -30.64
CA ALA A 50 -1.23 -13.46 -29.31
C ALA A 50 -1.86 -12.48 -28.34
N LEU A 51 -2.09 -11.23 -28.77
CA LEU A 51 -2.78 -10.21 -27.97
C LEU A 51 -4.22 -10.63 -27.63
N ALA A 52 -4.98 -11.14 -28.62
CA ALA A 52 -6.34 -11.62 -28.38
C ALA A 52 -6.38 -12.81 -27.42
N PHE A 53 -5.39 -13.71 -27.49
CA PHE A 53 -5.27 -14.83 -26.58
C PHE A 53 -4.88 -14.37 -25.15
N ALA A 54 -3.96 -13.44 -25.03
CA ALA A 54 -3.55 -12.86 -23.73
C ALA A 54 -4.71 -12.10 -23.08
N ALA A 55 -5.45 -11.30 -23.84
CA ALA A 55 -6.57 -10.48 -23.36
C ALA A 55 -7.76 -11.29 -22.80
N GLN A 56 -7.88 -12.59 -23.16
CA GLN A 56 -8.92 -13.46 -22.60
C GLN A 56 -8.74 -13.76 -21.10
N THR A 57 -7.58 -13.45 -20.54
CA THR A 57 -7.33 -13.59 -19.11
C THR A 57 -6.96 -12.21 -18.58
N PRO A 58 -7.88 -11.52 -17.91
CA PRO A 58 -7.57 -10.22 -17.32
C PRO A 58 -6.38 -10.37 -16.36
N ASP A 59 -5.50 -9.37 -16.41
CA ASP A 59 -4.42 -9.27 -15.43
C ASP A 59 -5.05 -9.23 -14.03
N PRO A 60 -4.77 -10.20 -13.16
CA PRO A 60 -5.32 -10.21 -11.82
C PRO A 60 -4.88 -9.00 -10.99
N ASP A 61 -3.89 -8.26 -11.44
CA ASP A 61 -3.37 -7.06 -10.78
C ASP A 61 -3.80 -5.74 -11.49
N ALA A 62 -4.37 -5.80 -12.74
CA ALA A 62 -4.73 -4.61 -13.53
C ALA A 62 -5.88 -3.79 -12.93
N ASP A 63 -6.87 -4.45 -12.33
CA ASP A 63 -8.04 -3.82 -11.69
C ASP A 63 -8.09 -4.10 -10.18
N ARG A 64 -6.94 -4.27 -9.58
CA ARG A 64 -6.88 -4.56 -8.16
C ARG A 64 -7.28 -3.34 -7.36
N TRP A 65 -8.54 -3.27 -6.99
CA TRP A 65 -8.98 -2.38 -5.93
C TRP A 65 -8.27 -2.76 -4.63
N ILE A 66 -7.28 -1.97 -4.27
CA ILE A 66 -6.60 -2.13 -2.99
C ILE A 66 -7.44 -1.39 -1.96
N PHE A 67 -8.27 -2.12 -1.23
CA PHE A 67 -9.02 -1.55 -0.12
C PHE A 67 -8.09 -1.37 1.08
N ALA A 68 -7.78 -0.12 1.40
CA ALA A 68 -7.22 0.22 2.69
C ALA A 68 -8.36 0.47 3.68
N MET A 69 -8.36 -0.22 4.81
CA MET A 69 -9.20 0.17 5.93
C MET A 69 -8.53 1.35 6.62
N ILE A 70 -9.16 2.50 6.55
CA ILE A 70 -8.67 3.74 7.15
C ILE A 70 -9.49 4.03 8.40
N SER A 71 -8.82 4.33 9.51
CA SER A 71 -9.45 4.93 10.70
C SER A 71 -9.74 6.41 10.41
N PRO A 72 -10.98 6.85 10.28
CA PRO A 72 -11.27 8.24 9.95
C PRO A 72 -10.69 9.21 10.98
N THR A 73 -10.83 8.89 12.26
CA THR A 73 -10.34 9.73 13.37
C THR A 73 -8.82 9.86 13.37
N GLN A 74 -8.10 8.74 13.21
CA GLN A 74 -6.63 8.77 13.20
C GLN A 74 -6.09 9.46 11.95
N ASN A 75 -6.72 9.22 10.80
CA ASN A 75 -6.35 9.89 9.55
C ASN A 75 -6.57 11.41 9.64
N PHE A 76 -7.71 11.83 10.19
CA PHE A 76 -8.00 13.25 10.43
C PHE A 76 -6.96 13.86 11.36
N ALA A 77 -6.60 13.20 12.46
CA ALA A 77 -5.59 13.67 13.40
C ALA A 77 -4.23 13.91 12.74
N VAL A 78 -3.81 13.05 11.79
CA VAL A 78 -2.58 13.27 11.01
C VAL A 78 -2.71 14.51 10.12
N ILE A 79 -3.81 14.63 9.39
CA ILE A 79 -4.05 15.76 8.49
C ILE A 79 -4.06 17.08 9.26
N ASP A 80 -4.78 17.13 10.37
CA ASP A 80 -4.89 18.29 11.24
C ASP A 80 -3.52 18.69 11.81
N TRP A 81 -2.80 17.73 12.35
CA TRP A 81 -1.45 17.96 12.87
C TRP A 81 -0.49 18.49 11.78
N LEU A 82 -0.51 17.91 10.59
CA LEU A 82 0.30 18.38 9.46
C LEU A 82 -0.09 19.81 9.05
N GLY A 83 -1.38 20.12 9.09
CA GLY A 83 -1.91 21.46 8.79
C GLY A 83 -1.39 22.51 9.76
N GLN A 84 -1.23 22.15 11.03
CA GLN A 84 -0.87 23.09 12.11
C GLN A 84 0.64 23.16 12.36
N HIS A 85 1.35 22.03 12.26
CA HIS A 85 2.73 21.91 12.74
C HIS A 85 3.80 21.71 11.65
N SER A 86 3.39 21.30 10.44
CA SER A 86 4.35 21.10 9.36
C SER A 86 4.94 22.45 8.89
N LYS A 87 6.22 22.45 8.57
CA LYS A 87 6.87 23.59 7.90
C LYS A 87 6.27 23.90 6.52
N ARG A 88 5.56 22.93 5.92
CA ARG A 88 4.96 23.03 4.60
C ARG A 88 3.58 22.34 4.58
N PRO A 89 2.56 22.91 5.26
CA PRO A 89 1.30 22.23 5.51
C PRO A 89 0.65 21.65 4.26
N GLN A 90 0.51 22.45 3.21
CA GLN A 90 -0.13 22.01 1.96
C GLN A 90 0.61 20.86 1.29
N ALA A 91 1.94 20.94 1.24
CA ALA A 91 2.75 19.88 0.66
C ALA A 91 2.71 18.62 1.52
N ALA A 92 2.75 18.76 2.84
CA ALA A 92 2.69 17.65 3.78
C ALA A 92 1.37 16.86 3.68
N VAL A 93 0.24 17.54 3.60
CA VAL A 93 -1.07 16.90 3.39
C VAL A 93 -1.14 16.20 2.02
N LYS A 94 -0.59 16.80 0.96
CA LYS A 94 -0.53 16.14 -0.35
C LYS A 94 0.38 14.89 -0.32
N VAL A 95 1.55 14.98 0.33
CA VAL A 95 2.43 13.83 0.53
C VAL A 95 1.69 12.74 1.29
N TRP A 96 1.04 13.06 2.41
CA TRP A 96 0.26 12.10 3.19
C TRP A 96 -0.78 11.37 2.33
N GLY A 97 -1.62 12.11 1.60
CA GLY A 97 -2.61 11.53 0.69
C GLY A 97 -1.99 10.60 -0.37
N LEU A 98 -0.84 10.99 -0.93
CA LEU A 98 -0.12 10.17 -1.91
C LEU A 98 0.42 8.86 -1.29
N LEU A 99 0.92 8.90 -0.05
CA LEU A 99 1.42 7.69 0.61
C LEU A 99 0.34 6.62 0.75
N LEU A 100 -0.90 7.00 1.03
CA LEU A 100 -2.03 6.08 1.17
C LEU A 100 -2.36 5.33 -0.14
N THR A 101 -2.00 5.90 -1.29
CA THR A 101 -2.24 5.27 -2.60
C THR A 101 -1.15 4.29 -3.02
N ALA A 102 -0.05 4.23 -2.30
CA ALA A 102 1.15 3.49 -2.70
C ALA A 102 1.64 2.51 -1.62
N LEU A 103 0.70 1.87 -0.96
CA LEU A 103 0.98 0.90 0.10
C LEU A 103 1.07 -0.52 -0.47
N ARG A 104 2.03 -1.28 0.03
CA ARG A 104 2.07 -2.72 -0.17
C ARG A 104 0.97 -3.39 0.67
N PRO A 105 0.09 -4.21 0.07
CA PRO A 105 -1.10 -4.72 0.75
C PRO A 105 -0.85 -5.63 1.95
N ASP A 106 0.28 -6.35 1.94
CA ASP A 106 0.62 -7.35 2.95
C ASP A 106 1.35 -6.76 4.17
N THR A 107 2.13 -5.70 3.97
CA THR A 107 3.04 -5.16 5.00
C THR A 107 2.76 -3.71 5.37
N GLY A 108 1.99 -2.98 4.55
CA GLY A 108 1.84 -1.52 4.70
C GLY A 108 3.11 -0.74 4.33
N GLU A 109 4.08 -1.38 3.64
CA GLU A 109 5.28 -0.71 3.16
C GLU A 109 4.92 0.32 2.08
N ILE A 110 5.48 1.51 2.19
CA ILE A 110 5.33 2.58 1.21
C ILE A 110 6.27 2.30 0.04
N LEU A 111 5.70 2.05 -1.14
CA LEU A 111 6.44 1.63 -2.33
C LEU A 111 7.10 2.78 -3.10
N LEU A 112 6.74 4.02 -2.80
CA LEU A 112 7.30 5.20 -3.47
C LEU A 112 8.63 5.60 -2.86
N THR A 113 9.58 5.89 -3.73
CA THR A 113 10.84 6.55 -3.35
C THR A 113 10.62 8.05 -3.12
N ARG A 114 11.50 8.67 -2.35
CA ARG A 114 11.47 10.13 -2.11
C ARG A 114 11.51 10.95 -3.41
N ALA A 115 12.26 10.49 -4.41
CA ALA A 115 12.31 11.13 -5.71
C ALA A 115 10.97 11.06 -6.44
N GLN A 116 10.32 9.90 -6.45
CA GLN A 116 9.00 9.73 -7.05
C GLN A 116 7.90 10.53 -6.34
N ILE A 117 7.96 10.63 -5.00
CA ILE A 117 7.05 11.48 -4.23
C ILE A 117 7.27 12.95 -4.60
N ALA A 118 8.53 13.39 -4.64
CA ALA A 118 8.91 14.75 -4.98
C ALA A 118 8.42 15.17 -6.37
N GLU A 119 8.62 14.30 -7.36
CA GLU A 119 8.17 14.48 -8.73
C GLU A 119 6.64 14.62 -8.82
N ARG A 120 5.88 13.69 -8.19
CA ARG A 120 4.40 13.68 -8.24
C ARG A 120 3.76 14.86 -7.55
N ILE A 121 4.38 15.36 -6.48
CA ILE A 121 3.87 16.51 -5.71
C ILE A 121 4.38 17.85 -6.26
N GLY A 122 5.45 17.82 -7.06
CA GLY A 122 6.09 19.03 -7.58
C GLY A 122 6.91 19.77 -6.54
N ILE A 123 7.63 19.07 -5.65
CA ILE A 123 8.47 19.66 -4.61
C ILE A 123 9.88 19.06 -4.64
N HIS A 124 10.83 19.76 -4.01
CA HIS A 124 12.20 19.25 -3.94
C HIS A 124 12.31 18.00 -3.04
N PRO A 125 13.12 16.96 -3.38
CA PRO A 125 13.29 15.74 -2.57
C PRO A 125 13.70 15.97 -1.12
N LYS A 126 14.43 17.06 -0.82
CA LYS A 126 14.76 17.48 0.54
C LYS A 126 13.51 17.77 1.37
N HIS A 127 12.51 18.42 0.77
CA HIS A 127 11.25 18.73 1.46
C HIS A 127 10.43 17.47 1.74
N VAL A 128 10.46 16.48 0.84
CA VAL A 128 9.87 15.16 1.11
C VAL A 128 10.54 14.52 2.32
N SER A 129 11.88 14.60 2.41
CA SER A 129 12.61 14.04 3.56
C SER A 129 12.25 14.70 4.88
N GLU A 130 12.03 16.01 4.88
CA GLU A 130 11.59 16.78 6.05
C GLU A 130 10.17 16.32 6.47
N ILE A 131 9.23 16.27 5.53
CA ILE A 131 7.86 15.80 5.77
C ILE A 131 7.83 14.34 6.26
N MET A 132 8.61 13.45 5.65
CA MET A 132 8.72 12.06 6.11
C MET A 132 9.27 11.97 7.55
N THR A 133 10.17 12.88 7.93
CA THR A 133 10.65 12.96 9.32
C THR A 133 9.54 13.43 10.26
N GLU A 134 8.77 14.44 9.87
CA GLU A 134 7.60 14.90 10.63
C GLU A 134 6.59 13.75 10.86
N LEU A 135 6.27 12.98 9.81
CA LEU A 135 5.38 11.82 9.91
C LEU A 135 5.93 10.69 10.82
N VAL A 136 7.25 10.50 10.82
CA VAL A 136 7.91 9.54 11.73
C VAL A 136 7.84 10.03 13.16
N THR A 137 8.01 11.33 13.41
CA THR A 137 7.97 11.91 14.77
C THR A 137 6.63 11.67 15.45
N ILE A 138 5.52 11.73 14.71
CA ILE A 138 4.18 11.46 15.25
C ILE A 138 3.76 9.98 15.17
N ASN A 139 4.67 9.10 14.78
CA ASN A 139 4.39 7.68 14.56
C ASN A 139 3.27 7.39 13.55
N ALA A 140 3.05 8.31 12.60
CA ALA A 140 2.16 8.05 11.47
C ALA A 140 2.83 7.12 10.45
N VAL A 141 4.15 7.18 10.36
CA VAL A 141 5.00 6.34 9.52
C VAL A 141 6.16 5.81 10.36
N ARG A 142 6.45 4.51 10.24
CA ARG A 142 7.65 3.90 10.82
C ARG A 142 8.76 3.88 9.78
N ARG A 143 9.97 4.13 10.25
CA ARG A 143 11.19 4.06 9.43
C ARG A 143 12.03 2.87 9.88
N GLU A 144 12.34 1.99 8.95
CA GLU A 144 13.22 0.85 9.18
C GLU A 144 14.45 0.92 8.29
N LYS A 145 15.60 0.50 8.81
CA LYS A 145 16.84 0.36 8.04
C LYS A 145 17.02 -1.11 7.72
N ASP A 146 17.18 -1.40 6.43
CA ASP A 146 17.54 -2.71 5.92
C ASP A 146 18.87 -2.59 5.16
N GLY A 147 19.96 -2.79 5.88
CA GLY A 147 21.30 -2.51 5.41
C GLY A 147 21.49 -1.03 5.02
N ARG A 148 21.74 -0.78 3.73
CA ARG A 148 21.88 0.58 3.19
C ARG A 148 20.54 1.21 2.75
N ARG A 149 19.46 0.42 2.73
CA ARG A 149 18.13 0.89 2.31
C ARG A 149 17.32 1.37 3.50
N VAL A 150 16.55 2.41 3.28
CA VAL A 150 15.56 2.90 4.23
C VAL A 150 14.19 2.54 3.69
N ARG A 151 13.42 1.84 4.48
CA ARG A 151 12.04 1.46 4.20
C ARG A 151 11.11 2.23 5.11
N TYR A 152 9.93 2.54 4.61
CA TYR A 152 8.90 3.24 5.36
C TYR A 152 7.64 2.39 5.38
N PHE A 153 6.98 2.34 6.52
CA PHE A 153 5.75 1.58 6.73
C PHE A 153 4.70 2.49 7.34
N LEU A 154 3.49 2.40 6.84
CA LEU A 154 2.36 3.12 7.43
C LEU A 154 2.00 2.51 8.78
N ASN A 155 1.61 3.35 9.75
CA ASN A 155 1.10 2.85 11.03
C ASN A 155 -0.26 2.15 10.79
N PRO A 156 -0.40 0.84 11.12
CA PRO A 156 -1.63 0.08 10.90
C PRO A 156 -2.80 0.54 11.77
N GLY A 157 -2.55 1.39 12.77
CA GLY A 157 -3.59 2.09 13.53
C GLY A 157 -4.32 3.13 12.70
N ILE A 158 -3.67 3.69 11.68
CA ILE A 158 -4.24 4.72 10.81
C ILE A 158 -4.87 4.11 9.57
N ALA A 159 -4.10 3.27 8.85
CA ALA A 159 -4.61 2.54 7.71
C ALA A 159 -3.90 1.19 7.55
N THR A 160 -4.63 0.19 7.08
CA THR A 160 -4.10 -1.16 6.92
C THR A 160 -4.83 -1.94 5.84
N HIS A 161 -4.12 -2.85 5.20
CA HIS A 161 -4.66 -3.86 4.29
C HIS A 161 -4.66 -5.27 4.92
N ILE A 162 -4.18 -5.41 6.15
CA ILE A 162 -4.02 -6.71 6.81
C ILE A 162 -5.39 -7.38 6.96
N PRO A 163 -5.61 -8.57 6.38
CA PRO A 163 -6.86 -9.29 6.53
C PRO A 163 -6.98 -9.90 7.93
N GLY A 164 -8.20 -9.99 8.43
CA GLY A 164 -8.48 -10.58 9.74
C GLY A 164 -8.32 -9.62 10.93
N PRO A 165 -9.25 -9.68 11.89
CA PRO A 165 -9.27 -8.74 13.03
C PRO A 165 -8.11 -8.96 14.01
N GLU A 166 -7.72 -10.20 14.25
CA GLU A 166 -6.63 -10.55 15.18
C GLU A 166 -5.26 -10.09 14.66
N ALA A 167 -4.97 -10.35 13.37
CA ALA A 167 -3.72 -9.92 12.75
C ALA A 167 -3.61 -8.39 12.74
N ARG A 168 -4.72 -7.67 12.49
CA ARG A 168 -4.75 -6.20 12.59
C ARG A 168 -4.50 -5.71 13.99
N ARG A 169 -5.09 -6.37 14.99
CA ARG A 169 -4.89 -6.02 16.39
C ARG A 169 -3.43 -6.17 16.79
N ALA A 170 -2.83 -7.31 16.51
CA ALA A 170 -1.42 -7.56 16.77
C ALA A 170 -0.50 -6.54 16.05
N ALA A 171 -0.79 -6.22 14.79
CA ALA A 171 -0.02 -5.23 14.06
C ALA A 171 -0.13 -3.82 14.66
N ARG A 172 -1.31 -3.42 15.15
CA ARG A 172 -1.52 -2.13 15.84
C ARG A 172 -0.79 -2.07 17.17
N GLU A 173 -0.86 -3.13 17.96
CA GLU A 173 -0.16 -3.25 19.23
C GLU A 173 1.35 -3.15 19.02
N ALA A 174 1.90 -3.82 18.02
CA ALA A 174 3.32 -3.77 17.68
C ALA A 174 3.78 -2.41 17.15
N ALA A 175 2.92 -1.68 16.43
CA ALA A 175 3.26 -0.37 15.88
C ALA A 175 3.18 0.75 16.90
N GLY A 176 2.41 0.58 17.95
CA GLY A 176 2.13 1.61 18.96
C GLY A 176 1.15 2.70 18.50
N PRO A 177 0.74 3.57 19.40
CA PRO A 177 -0.23 4.61 19.12
C PRO A 177 0.35 5.73 18.26
N LEU A 178 -0.55 6.48 17.60
CA LEU A 178 -0.23 7.77 17.01
C LEU A 178 0.13 8.76 18.13
N LEU A 179 1.25 9.46 17.99
CA LEU A 179 1.78 10.39 19.00
C LEU A 179 1.33 11.84 18.72
N VAL A 180 0.09 12.01 18.35
CA VAL A 180 -0.54 13.33 18.21
C VAL A 180 -1.26 13.63 19.52
N LEU A 181 -0.83 14.66 20.22
CA LEU A 181 -1.61 15.26 21.30
C LEU A 181 -2.85 15.89 20.63
N MET A 182 -3.99 15.27 20.81
CA MET A 182 -5.27 15.89 20.50
C MET A 182 -5.45 17.00 21.56
N GLU A 183 -5.13 18.23 21.22
CA GLU A 183 -5.56 19.38 22.05
C GLU A 183 -7.09 19.37 22.05
N GLY A 184 -7.71 18.91 23.14
CA GLY A 184 -9.16 18.87 23.31
C GLY A 184 -9.71 17.71 24.12
N GLY A 185 -8.89 16.78 24.54
CA GLY A 185 -9.28 15.78 25.56
C GLY A 185 -9.34 16.37 26.96
N LYS A 186 -10.22 17.37 27.20
CA LYS A 186 -10.61 17.66 28.58
C LYS A 186 -11.29 16.41 29.11
N ALA A 187 -10.64 15.74 30.05
CA ALA A 187 -11.29 14.67 30.80
C ALA A 187 -12.60 15.24 31.34
N PRO A 188 -13.73 14.51 31.24
CA PRO A 188 -14.94 14.95 31.90
C PRO A 188 -14.60 15.10 33.39
N ASP A 189 -14.75 16.32 33.92
CA ASP A 189 -14.63 16.59 35.33
C ASP A 189 -15.50 15.57 36.06
N GLY A 190 -14.93 14.93 37.07
CA GLY A 190 -15.54 13.87 37.81
C GLY A 190 -16.87 14.26 38.47
N PRO A 191 -17.54 13.30 39.13
CA PRO A 191 -18.94 13.39 39.48
C PRO A 191 -19.22 14.52 40.45
N LEU A 192 -20.35 15.21 40.17
CA LEU A 192 -21.05 16.05 41.14
C LEU A 192 -21.58 15.21 42.30
#